data_8ec1960d49a62f94c804e2d5a05aaa34
#
_entry.id   8ec1960d49a62f94c804e2d5a05aaa34
#
_cell.length_a   1.000
_cell.length_b   1.000
_cell.length_c   1.000
_cell.angle_alpha   90.00
_cell.angle_beta   90.00
_cell.angle_gamma   90.00
#
_symmetry.space_group_name_H-M   'P 1'
#
loop_
_entity.id
_entity.type
_entity.pdbx_description
1 polymer ?
#
loop_
_entity_poly.entity_id
_entity_poly.type
_entity_poly.pdbx_seq_one_letter_code
_entity_poly.pdbx_strand_id
1 'polypeptide(L)'
;GIAGSEGIGLGNVVIIKEHEINIETKTISDTDAEITRLQDAIEKFVEDTTKMAEKMDITVGKKDADILRGHIQMLQDPMIEEQISALIVAEKVSAEMAVDQVLEQTAEMFAQIPDELLQQRATDFRDIKTRMVKLLLGIEDVDISQVPANTVLVARDLTPSMTAGINPDNIAGILTEVGGRTSHSAI
;
A
#
# COMPACT_ATOMS: atom_id res chain seq x y z
N GLY A 1 -11.78 -22.46 -3.81
CA GLY A 1 -10.96 -21.32 -4.28
C GLY A 1 -11.43 -20.80 -5.64
N ILE A 2 -11.04 -19.61 -5.95
CA ILE A 2 -11.31 -18.96 -7.25
C ILE A 2 -9.98 -18.94 -8.01
N ALA A 3 -9.97 -19.48 -9.25
CA ALA A 3 -8.80 -19.40 -10.12
C ALA A 3 -8.71 -17.98 -10.71
N GLY A 4 -7.63 -17.27 -10.41
CA GLY A 4 -7.33 -15.95 -11.00
C GLY A 4 -6.75 -16.08 -12.40
N SER A 5 -5.87 -17.06 -12.62
CA SER A 5 -5.29 -17.40 -13.93
C SER A 5 -5.29 -18.91 -14.16
N GLU A 6 -5.15 -19.31 -15.41
CA GLU A 6 -5.02 -20.71 -15.80
C GLU A 6 -3.54 -21.15 -15.72
N GLY A 7 -3.31 -22.41 -15.37
CA GLY A 7 -1.98 -23.01 -15.36
C GLY A 7 -1.72 -23.88 -14.14
N ILE A 8 -0.56 -24.53 -14.13
CA ILE A 8 -0.06 -25.34 -13.02
C ILE A 8 1.33 -24.81 -12.66
N GLY A 9 1.47 -24.27 -11.46
CA GLY A 9 2.76 -23.85 -10.90
C GLY A 9 3.25 -24.85 -9.86
N LEU A 10 4.50 -25.24 -9.96
CA LEU A 10 5.18 -26.10 -8.97
C LEU A 10 6.35 -25.33 -8.37
N GLY A 11 6.39 -25.26 -7.04
CA GLY A 11 7.46 -24.54 -6.36
C GLY A 11 7.44 -24.68 -4.86
N ASN A 12 8.40 -24.04 -4.21
CA ASN A 12 8.47 -23.94 -2.76
C ASN A 12 7.54 -22.83 -2.25
N VAL A 13 6.83 -23.12 -1.18
CA VAL A 13 5.90 -22.15 -0.58
C VAL A 13 6.66 -21.13 0.26
N VAL A 14 6.42 -19.86 0.00
CA VAL A 14 6.85 -18.74 0.85
C VAL A 14 5.60 -17.99 1.33
N ILE A 15 5.42 -17.96 2.64
CA ILE A 15 4.28 -17.27 3.26
C ILE A 15 4.72 -15.86 3.64
N ILE A 16 4.05 -14.86 3.10
CA ILE A 16 4.26 -13.46 3.46
C ILE A 16 3.44 -13.18 4.71
N LYS A 17 4.12 -12.91 5.82
CA LYS A 17 3.50 -12.48 7.06
C LYS A 17 3.52 -10.96 7.11
N GLU A 18 2.34 -10.36 7.16
CA GLU A 18 2.21 -8.94 7.45
C GLU A 18 2.46 -8.70 8.94
N HIS A 19 3.23 -7.64 9.25
CA HIS A 19 3.37 -7.17 10.62
C HIS A 19 2.07 -6.50 11.07
N GLU A 20 1.57 -6.87 12.25
CA GLU A 20 0.51 -6.09 12.88
C GLU A 20 1.03 -4.68 13.17
N ILE A 21 0.30 -3.70 12.64
CA ILE A 21 0.59 -2.29 12.90
C ILE A 21 -0.24 -1.89 14.11
N ASN A 22 0.44 -1.57 15.21
CA ASN A 22 -0.19 -1.02 16.40
C ASN A 22 0.16 0.46 16.52
N ILE A 23 -0.87 1.32 16.41
CA ILE A 23 -0.71 2.76 16.57
C ILE A 23 -1.04 3.11 18.01
N GLU A 24 -0.01 3.55 18.75
CA GLU A 24 -0.20 4.00 20.13
C GLU A 24 -0.94 5.34 20.18
N THR A 25 -1.92 5.42 21.07
CA THR A 25 -2.62 6.69 21.36
C THR A 25 -1.70 7.55 22.22
N LYS A 26 -1.27 8.69 21.68
CA LYS A 26 -0.47 9.69 22.38
C LYS A 26 -0.92 11.10 22.06
N THR A 27 -0.74 12.01 22.99
CA THR A 27 -1.05 13.42 22.79
C THR A 27 0.20 14.16 22.34
N ILE A 28 0.09 14.88 21.23
CA ILE A 28 1.16 15.69 20.65
C ILE A 28 1.12 17.09 21.24
N SER A 29 2.26 17.56 21.76
CA SER A 29 2.41 18.91 22.30
C SER A 29 2.85 19.93 21.24
N ASP A 30 3.72 19.52 20.31
CA ASP A 30 4.24 20.36 19.22
C ASP A 30 3.64 19.88 17.89
N THR A 31 2.52 20.47 17.50
CA THR A 31 1.80 20.13 16.27
C THR A 31 2.56 20.55 15.02
N ASP A 32 3.35 21.62 15.07
CA ASP A 32 4.16 22.07 13.93
C ASP A 32 5.28 21.07 13.61
N ALA A 33 5.95 20.55 14.64
CA ALA A 33 6.94 19.50 14.48
C ALA A 33 6.30 18.19 13.92
N GLU A 34 5.08 17.87 14.34
CA GLU A 34 4.37 16.69 13.86
C GLU A 34 3.95 16.84 12.39
N ILE A 35 3.54 18.04 11.97
CA ILE A 35 3.24 18.35 10.56
C ILE A 35 4.53 18.25 9.71
N THR A 36 5.65 18.74 10.19
CA THR A 36 6.95 18.58 9.51
C THR A 36 7.29 17.11 9.34
N ARG A 37 7.09 16.29 10.38
CA ARG A 37 7.28 14.84 10.34
C ARG A 37 6.36 14.17 9.30
N LEU A 38 5.12 14.63 9.18
CA LEU A 38 4.18 14.18 8.13
C LEU A 38 4.71 14.53 6.74
N GLN A 39 5.16 15.76 6.53
CA GLN A 39 5.68 16.22 5.24
C GLN A 39 6.92 15.43 4.81
N ASP A 40 7.86 15.20 5.73
CA ASP A 40 9.04 14.37 5.48
C ASP A 40 8.64 12.92 5.07
N ALA A 41 7.62 12.37 5.71
CA ALA A 41 7.10 11.03 5.36
C ALA A 41 6.42 11.02 3.99
N ILE A 42 5.69 12.07 3.61
CA ILE A 42 5.11 12.22 2.27
C ILE A 42 6.21 12.30 1.21
N GLU A 43 7.24 13.10 1.42
CA GLU A 43 8.38 13.19 0.50
C GLU A 43 9.06 11.83 0.33
N LYS A 44 9.30 11.11 1.43
CA LYS A 44 9.88 9.77 1.39
C LYS A 44 9.00 8.77 0.65
N PHE A 45 7.69 8.81 0.88
CA PHE A 45 6.71 7.99 0.16
C PHE A 45 6.78 8.24 -1.36
N VAL A 46 6.82 9.51 -1.77
CA VAL A 46 6.91 9.90 -3.18
C VAL A 46 8.21 9.40 -3.81
N GLU A 47 9.34 9.58 -3.12
CA GLU A 47 10.65 9.10 -3.60
C GLU A 47 10.65 7.58 -3.78
N ASP A 48 10.24 6.85 -2.75
CA ASP A 48 10.23 5.39 -2.76
C ASP A 48 9.25 4.84 -3.80
N THR A 49 8.06 5.43 -3.91
CA THR A 49 7.04 5.01 -4.87
C THR A 49 7.46 5.30 -6.31
N THR A 50 8.15 6.41 -6.56
CA THR A 50 8.71 6.73 -7.87
C THR A 50 9.71 5.68 -8.31
N LYS A 51 10.65 5.31 -7.42
CA LYS A 51 11.63 4.24 -7.69
C LYS A 51 10.96 2.88 -7.94
N MET A 52 9.92 2.56 -7.17
CA MET A 52 9.13 1.34 -7.37
C MET A 52 8.44 1.33 -8.73
N ALA A 53 7.83 2.44 -9.15
CA ALA A 53 7.16 2.56 -10.44
C ALA A 53 8.17 2.43 -11.61
N GLU A 54 9.32 3.08 -11.53
CA GLU A 54 10.38 2.96 -12.53
C GLU A 54 10.89 1.52 -12.68
N LYS A 55 11.08 0.81 -11.57
CA LYS A 55 11.43 -0.60 -11.59
C LYS A 55 10.31 -1.45 -12.21
N MET A 56 9.07 -1.15 -11.87
CA MET A 56 7.90 -1.88 -12.36
C MET A 56 7.66 -1.68 -13.86
N ASP A 57 7.96 -0.50 -14.41
CA ASP A 57 7.96 -0.26 -15.87
C ASP A 57 8.78 -1.28 -16.63
N ILE A 58 9.89 -1.73 -16.04
CA ILE A 58 10.83 -2.67 -16.65
C ILE A 58 10.42 -4.13 -16.38
N THR A 59 9.98 -4.44 -15.15
CA THR A 59 9.79 -5.83 -14.70
C THR A 59 8.38 -6.36 -14.97
N VAL A 60 7.36 -5.52 -14.95
CA VAL A 60 5.93 -5.92 -15.09
C VAL A 60 5.30 -5.22 -16.27
N GLY A 61 5.33 -3.89 -16.30
CA GLY A 61 4.80 -3.09 -17.39
C GLY A 61 4.30 -1.72 -16.92
N LYS A 62 4.09 -0.84 -17.91
CA LYS A 62 3.70 0.54 -17.67
C LYS A 62 2.33 0.66 -17.00
N LYS A 63 1.38 -0.20 -17.36
CA LYS A 63 0.01 -0.14 -16.83
C LYS A 63 0.00 -0.31 -15.30
N ASP A 64 0.79 -1.25 -14.80
CA ASP A 64 0.88 -1.53 -13.37
C ASP A 64 1.70 -0.46 -12.64
N ALA A 65 2.77 0.03 -13.26
CA ALA A 65 3.55 1.16 -12.75
C ALA A 65 2.71 2.45 -12.63
N ASP A 66 1.77 2.68 -13.55
CA ASP A 66 0.87 3.85 -13.50
C ASP A 66 -0.09 3.81 -12.30
N ILE A 67 -0.41 2.63 -11.75
CA ILE A 67 -1.17 2.50 -10.50
C ILE A 67 -0.38 3.15 -9.35
N LEU A 68 0.90 2.87 -9.24
CA LEU A 68 1.77 3.46 -8.22
C LEU A 68 1.94 4.97 -8.41
N ARG A 69 2.03 5.45 -9.64
CA ARG A 69 2.02 6.88 -9.94
C ARG A 69 0.71 7.55 -9.52
N GLY A 70 -0.40 6.82 -9.67
CA GLY A 70 -1.70 7.23 -9.13
C GLY A 70 -1.69 7.38 -7.61
N HIS A 71 -1.02 6.49 -6.87
CA HIS A 71 -0.86 6.60 -5.42
C HIS A 71 -0.13 7.89 -5.01
N ILE A 72 0.89 8.29 -5.76
CA ILE A 72 1.58 9.56 -5.53
C ILE A 72 0.61 10.74 -5.69
N GLN A 73 -0.16 10.77 -6.77
CA GLN A 73 -1.14 11.83 -7.02
C GLN A 73 -2.24 11.88 -5.96
N MET A 74 -2.71 10.72 -5.50
CA MET A 74 -3.73 10.62 -4.45
C MET A 74 -3.22 11.17 -3.12
N LEU A 75 -2.00 10.83 -2.73
CA LEU A 75 -1.40 11.32 -1.47
C LEU A 75 -1.04 12.80 -1.52
N GLN A 76 -0.61 13.29 -2.69
CA GLN A 76 -0.27 14.70 -2.90
C GLN A 76 -1.49 15.59 -3.18
N ASP A 77 -2.70 15.06 -3.13
CA ASP A 77 -3.91 15.88 -3.19
C ASP A 77 -3.92 16.87 -2.01
N PRO A 78 -3.94 18.19 -2.27
CA PRO A 78 -3.90 19.21 -1.22
C PRO A 78 -5.01 19.05 -0.18
N MET A 79 -6.17 18.53 -0.58
CA MET A 79 -7.30 18.28 0.33
C MET A 79 -6.96 17.17 1.34
N ILE A 80 -6.29 16.11 0.92
CA ILE A 80 -5.88 15.01 1.79
C ILE A 80 -4.83 15.48 2.80
N GLU A 81 -3.80 16.20 2.35
CA GLU A 81 -2.77 16.74 3.24
C GLU A 81 -3.35 17.75 4.25
N GLU A 82 -4.26 18.61 3.79
CA GLU A 82 -4.94 19.59 4.65
C GLU A 82 -5.80 18.90 5.72
N GLN A 83 -6.56 17.87 5.36
CA GLN A 83 -7.37 17.10 6.31
C GLN A 83 -6.53 16.40 7.36
N ILE A 84 -5.41 15.79 6.97
CA ILE A 84 -4.49 15.13 7.92
C ILE A 84 -3.88 16.18 8.86
N SER A 85 -3.38 17.28 8.32
CA SER A 85 -2.78 18.37 9.11
C SER A 85 -3.80 19.02 10.06
N ALA A 86 -5.02 19.26 9.60
CA ALA A 86 -6.10 19.82 10.43
C ALA A 86 -6.45 18.90 11.61
N LEU A 87 -6.46 17.58 11.39
CA LEU A 87 -6.72 16.60 12.44
C LEU A 87 -5.61 16.61 13.50
N ILE A 88 -4.35 16.69 13.08
CA ILE A 88 -3.21 16.81 13.99
C ILE A 88 -3.35 18.03 14.89
N VAL A 89 -3.68 19.18 14.31
CA VAL A 89 -3.82 20.45 15.05
C VAL A 89 -5.03 20.43 15.99
N ALA A 90 -6.19 19.98 15.49
CA ALA A 90 -7.44 20.02 16.24
C ALA A 90 -7.48 19.02 17.40
N GLU A 91 -7.01 17.80 17.18
CA GLU A 91 -7.11 16.72 18.17
C GLU A 91 -5.79 16.38 18.84
N LYS A 92 -4.70 17.01 18.43
CA LYS A 92 -3.34 16.78 18.96
C LYS A 92 -2.94 15.29 18.91
N VAL A 93 -3.34 14.62 17.83
CA VAL A 93 -2.97 13.24 17.56
C VAL A 93 -1.65 13.16 16.80
N SER A 94 -1.00 11.98 16.84
CA SER A 94 0.20 11.74 16.05
C SER A 94 -0.09 11.74 14.54
N ALA A 95 0.94 11.98 13.74
CA ALA A 95 0.84 11.93 12.28
C ALA A 95 0.35 10.57 11.79
N GLU A 96 0.85 9.45 12.37
CA GLU A 96 0.42 8.09 12.03
C GLU A 96 -1.07 7.87 12.35
N MET A 97 -1.56 8.39 13.45
CA MET A 97 -2.99 8.30 13.81
C MET A 97 -3.86 9.13 12.85
N ALA A 98 -3.43 10.34 12.53
CA ALA A 98 -4.15 11.22 11.60
C ALA A 98 -4.20 10.64 10.18
N VAL A 99 -3.08 10.10 9.69
CA VAL A 99 -3.01 9.41 8.40
C VAL A 99 -3.94 8.20 8.39
N ASP A 100 -3.91 7.36 9.42
CA ASP A 100 -4.77 6.18 9.53
C ASP A 100 -6.25 6.56 9.46
N GLN A 101 -6.68 7.54 10.25
CA GLN A 101 -8.08 7.96 10.29
C GLN A 101 -8.56 8.59 8.98
N VAL A 102 -7.81 9.55 8.42
CA VAL A 102 -8.23 10.27 7.22
C VAL A 102 -8.27 9.34 6.01
N LEU A 103 -7.23 8.54 5.81
CA LEU A 103 -7.17 7.65 4.64
C LEU A 103 -8.15 6.48 4.77
N GLU A 104 -8.40 5.94 5.97
CA GLU A 104 -9.43 4.91 6.14
C GLU A 104 -10.84 5.46 5.90
N GLN A 105 -11.17 6.64 6.43
CA GLN A 105 -12.45 7.29 6.16
C GLN A 105 -12.66 7.55 4.66
N THR A 106 -11.60 7.99 3.98
CA THR A 106 -11.64 8.20 2.52
C THR A 106 -11.85 6.88 1.79
N ALA A 107 -11.16 5.82 2.18
CA ALA A 107 -11.33 4.49 1.61
C ALA A 107 -12.74 3.95 1.82
N GLU A 108 -13.31 4.10 3.03
CA GLU A 108 -14.68 3.68 3.33
C GLU A 108 -15.71 4.40 2.47
N MET A 109 -15.54 5.70 2.24
CA MET A 109 -16.41 6.46 1.35
C MET A 109 -16.44 5.88 -0.06
N PHE A 110 -15.27 5.59 -0.63
CA PHE A 110 -15.17 4.96 -1.96
C PHE A 110 -15.72 3.54 -1.99
N ALA A 111 -15.50 2.74 -0.93
CA ALA A 111 -15.96 1.36 -0.85
C ALA A 111 -17.50 1.23 -0.81
N GLN A 112 -18.21 2.25 -0.33
CA GLN A 112 -19.67 2.26 -0.27
C GLN A 112 -20.34 2.54 -1.63
N ILE A 113 -19.59 3.05 -2.59
CA ILE A 113 -20.13 3.36 -3.91
C ILE A 113 -20.18 2.07 -4.73
N PRO A 114 -21.35 1.70 -5.33
CA PRO A 114 -21.50 0.48 -6.10
C PRO A 114 -20.90 0.61 -7.51
N ASP A 115 -19.62 0.91 -7.57
CA ASP A 115 -18.81 1.06 -8.79
C ASP A 115 -17.46 0.38 -8.57
N GLU A 116 -17.13 -0.56 -9.43
CA GLU A 116 -15.92 -1.40 -9.30
C GLU A 116 -14.63 -0.55 -9.32
N LEU A 117 -14.59 0.47 -10.16
CA LEU A 117 -13.43 1.36 -10.28
C LEU A 117 -13.20 2.16 -9.00
N LEU A 118 -14.29 2.64 -8.38
CA LEU A 118 -14.23 3.39 -7.12
C LEU A 118 -13.92 2.48 -5.93
N GLN A 119 -14.36 1.24 -5.95
CA GLN A 119 -13.97 0.23 -4.95
C GLN A 119 -12.48 -0.12 -5.04
N GLN A 120 -11.90 -0.13 -6.24
CA GLN A 120 -10.45 -0.25 -6.41
C GLN A 120 -9.70 0.94 -5.80
N ARG A 121 -10.25 2.16 -5.90
CA ARG A 121 -9.69 3.35 -5.23
C ARG A 121 -9.66 3.19 -3.71
N ALA A 122 -10.68 2.57 -3.12
CA ALA A 122 -10.66 2.25 -1.69
C ALA A 122 -9.46 1.37 -1.31
N THR A 123 -9.17 0.35 -2.12
CA THR A 123 -8.00 -0.52 -1.93
C THR A 123 -6.69 0.26 -2.06
N ASP A 124 -6.60 1.17 -3.03
CA ASP A 124 -5.43 2.03 -3.22
C ASP A 124 -5.20 2.94 -2.01
N PHE A 125 -6.24 3.58 -1.47
CA PHE A 125 -6.12 4.40 -0.27
C PHE A 125 -5.66 3.60 0.95
N ARG A 126 -6.12 2.37 1.11
CA ARG A 126 -5.67 1.49 2.19
C ARG A 126 -4.22 1.04 2.03
N ASP A 127 -3.75 0.82 0.82
CA ASP A 127 -2.34 0.55 0.54
C ASP A 127 -1.46 1.76 0.88
N ILE A 128 -1.84 2.96 0.44
CA ILE A 128 -1.16 4.22 0.77
C ILE A 128 -1.12 4.42 2.29
N LYS A 129 -2.25 4.23 2.97
CA LYS A 129 -2.36 4.34 4.43
C LYS A 129 -1.35 3.43 5.13
N THR A 130 -1.34 2.15 4.79
CA THR A 130 -0.45 1.17 5.39
C THR A 130 1.01 1.54 5.20
N ARG A 131 1.41 1.95 4.01
CA ARG A 131 2.77 2.37 3.70
C ARG A 131 3.18 3.64 4.44
N MET A 132 2.30 4.63 4.49
CA MET A 132 2.56 5.88 5.22
C MET A 132 2.72 5.65 6.72
N VAL A 133 1.83 4.84 7.32
CA VAL A 133 1.91 4.50 8.75
C VAL A 133 3.21 3.76 9.06
N LYS A 134 3.62 2.82 8.22
CA LYS A 134 4.91 2.12 8.36
C LYS A 134 6.09 3.08 8.28
N LEU A 135 6.11 4.01 7.33
CA LEU A 135 7.15 5.04 7.23
C LEU A 135 7.23 5.89 8.51
N LEU A 136 6.09 6.34 9.03
CA LEU A 136 6.01 7.15 10.24
C LEU A 136 6.44 6.39 11.50
N LEU A 137 6.18 5.09 11.57
CA LEU A 137 6.57 4.23 12.69
C LEU A 137 7.97 3.62 12.54
N GLY A 138 8.64 3.80 11.39
CA GLY A 138 9.95 3.21 11.12
C GLY A 138 9.91 1.69 10.95
N ILE A 139 8.78 1.15 10.51
CA ILE A 139 8.60 -0.28 10.22
C ILE A 139 9.04 -0.54 8.77
N GLU A 140 9.99 -1.46 8.60
CA GLU A 140 10.41 -1.88 7.26
C GLU A 140 9.40 -2.84 6.64
N ASP A 141 9.20 -2.71 5.32
CA ASP A 141 8.41 -3.65 4.53
C ASP A 141 9.17 -4.96 4.33
N VAL A 142 8.42 -6.07 4.18
CA VAL A 142 9.00 -7.35 3.80
C VAL A 142 9.53 -7.25 2.36
N ASP A 143 10.80 -7.59 2.17
CA ASP A 143 11.41 -7.62 0.83
C ASP A 143 11.01 -8.90 0.09
N ILE A 144 10.00 -8.80 -0.78
CA ILE A 144 9.51 -9.90 -1.61
C ILE A 144 10.41 -10.13 -2.84
N SER A 145 11.29 -9.18 -3.16
CA SER A 145 12.18 -9.28 -4.33
C SER A 145 13.25 -10.36 -4.19
N GLN A 146 13.53 -10.79 -2.97
CA GLN A 146 14.58 -11.77 -2.65
C GLN A 146 14.09 -13.22 -2.55
N VAL A 147 12.85 -13.50 -2.95
CA VAL A 147 12.35 -14.88 -2.93
C VAL A 147 13.09 -15.74 -3.94
N PRO A 148 13.38 -17.01 -3.60
CA PRO A 148 14.06 -17.94 -4.51
C PRO A 148 13.26 -18.19 -5.81
N ALA A 149 13.95 -18.66 -6.83
CA ALA A 149 13.30 -19.14 -8.04
C ALA A 149 12.31 -20.28 -7.73
N ASN A 150 11.27 -20.41 -8.54
CA ASN A 150 10.18 -21.39 -8.37
C ASN A 150 9.48 -21.23 -7.00
N THR A 151 9.15 -20.01 -6.60
CA THR A 151 8.40 -19.73 -5.38
C THR A 151 6.90 -19.70 -5.67
N VAL A 152 6.12 -20.35 -4.81
CA VAL A 152 4.68 -20.15 -4.69
C VAL A 152 4.46 -19.20 -3.51
N LEU A 153 4.05 -17.97 -3.81
CA LEU A 153 3.74 -16.95 -2.79
C LEU A 153 2.37 -17.23 -2.16
N VAL A 154 2.32 -17.19 -0.85
CA VAL A 154 1.08 -17.25 -0.09
C VAL A 154 0.98 -15.99 0.76
N ALA A 155 -0.07 -15.21 0.59
CA ALA A 155 -0.32 -13.99 1.33
C ALA A 155 -1.80 -13.86 1.67
N ARG A 156 -2.13 -13.02 2.64
CA ARG A 156 -3.52 -12.67 2.88
C ARG A 156 -4.09 -11.88 1.71
N ASP A 157 -3.35 -10.88 1.27
CA ASP A 157 -3.65 -10.06 0.09
C ASP A 157 -2.35 -9.65 -0.58
N LEU A 158 -2.40 -9.29 -1.85
CA LEU A 158 -1.32 -8.65 -2.58
C LEU A 158 -1.77 -7.26 -3.01
N THR A 159 -1.25 -6.27 -2.31
CA THR A 159 -1.47 -4.86 -2.65
C THR A 159 -0.65 -4.46 -3.88
N PRO A 160 -1.00 -3.36 -4.57
CA PRO A 160 -0.20 -2.85 -5.69
C PRO A 160 1.26 -2.62 -5.33
N SER A 161 1.54 -2.08 -4.14
CA SER A 161 2.92 -1.84 -3.69
C SER A 161 3.69 -3.13 -3.42
N MET A 162 3.04 -4.17 -2.91
CA MET A 162 3.66 -5.49 -2.75
C MET A 162 3.98 -6.12 -4.11
N THR A 163 3.06 -6.02 -5.07
CA THR A 163 3.25 -6.52 -6.43
C THR A 163 4.46 -5.89 -7.11
N ALA A 164 4.70 -4.59 -6.86
CA ALA A 164 5.86 -3.88 -7.38
C ALA A 164 7.21 -4.47 -6.92
N GLY A 165 7.25 -5.09 -5.74
CA GLY A 165 8.45 -5.76 -5.21
C GLY A 165 8.73 -7.13 -5.80
N ILE A 166 7.77 -7.74 -6.50
CA ILE A 166 7.89 -9.10 -7.01
C ILE A 166 8.81 -9.13 -8.25
N ASN A 167 9.71 -10.13 -8.30
CA ASN A 167 10.36 -10.54 -9.54
C ASN A 167 9.54 -11.67 -10.17
N PRO A 168 8.82 -11.44 -11.29
CA PRO A 168 7.94 -12.43 -11.90
C PRO A 168 8.66 -13.73 -12.28
N ASP A 169 9.94 -13.65 -12.64
CA ASP A 169 10.75 -14.81 -13.05
C ASP A 169 10.97 -15.82 -11.92
N ASN A 170 10.85 -15.38 -10.67
CA ASN A 170 11.00 -16.23 -9.48
C ASN A 170 9.68 -16.83 -9.00
N ILE A 171 8.54 -16.42 -9.55
CA ILE A 171 7.22 -16.80 -9.06
C ILE A 171 6.60 -17.88 -9.93
N ALA A 172 6.34 -19.04 -9.33
CA ALA A 172 5.64 -20.15 -9.97
C ALA A 172 4.11 -20.09 -9.77
N GLY A 173 3.65 -19.39 -8.75
CA GLY A 173 2.24 -19.21 -8.46
C GLY A 173 1.99 -18.27 -7.27
N ILE A 174 0.78 -17.79 -7.16
CA ILE A 174 0.34 -16.89 -6.08
C ILE A 174 -0.99 -17.41 -5.52
N LEU A 175 -1.07 -17.47 -4.20
CA LEU A 175 -2.29 -17.78 -3.45
C LEU A 175 -2.60 -16.65 -2.47
N THR A 176 -3.80 -16.11 -2.52
CA THR A 176 -4.28 -15.09 -1.58
C THR A 176 -5.56 -15.54 -0.89
N GLU A 177 -5.75 -15.13 0.37
CA GLU A 177 -6.99 -15.38 1.12
C GLU A 177 -8.13 -14.53 0.61
N VAL A 178 -7.83 -13.28 0.24
CA VAL A 178 -8.78 -12.29 -0.29
C VAL A 178 -8.42 -11.92 -1.72
N GLY A 179 -9.39 -11.43 -2.46
CA GLY A 179 -9.24 -11.05 -3.86
C GLY A 179 -10.12 -11.89 -4.78
N GLY A 180 -10.07 -11.59 -6.05
CA GLY A 180 -10.84 -12.23 -7.10
C GLY A 180 -10.12 -12.17 -8.44
N ARG A 181 -10.83 -12.54 -9.52
CA ARG A 181 -10.26 -12.51 -10.88
C ARG A 181 -9.83 -11.12 -11.36
N THR A 182 -10.35 -10.08 -10.74
CA THR A 182 -10.05 -8.66 -11.04
C THR A 182 -9.07 -8.05 -10.05
N SER A 183 -8.55 -8.81 -9.08
CA SER A 183 -7.56 -8.30 -8.14
C SER A 183 -6.22 -8.06 -8.82
N HIS A 184 -5.41 -7.13 -8.29
CA HIS A 184 -4.07 -6.85 -8.80
C HIS A 184 -3.15 -8.09 -8.85
N SER A 185 -3.43 -9.09 -8.03
CA SER A 185 -2.68 -10.35 -8.01
C SER A 185 -3.08 -11.33 -9.11
N ALA A 186 -4.22 -11.12 -9.77
CA ALA A 186 -4.75 -12.02 -10.79
C ALA A 186 -4.39 -11.59 -12.23
N ILE A 187 -3.92 -10.38 -12.40
CA ILE A 187 -3.53 -9.75 -13.65
C ILE A 187 -2.03 -9.83 -13.84
#